data_181e0234c21640f4a52901919ced6c25
#
_entry.id   181e0234c21640f4a52901919ced6c25
#
_cell.length_a   1.000
_cell.length_b   1.000
_cell.length_c   1.000
_cell.angle_alpha   90.00
_cell.angle_beta   90.00
_cell.angle_gamma   90.00
#
_symmetry.space_group_name_H-M   'P 1'
#
loop_
_entity.id
_entity.type
_entity.pdbx_description
1 polymer ?
#
loop_
_entity_poly.entity_id
_entity_poly.type
_entity_poly.pdbx_seq_one_letter_code
_entity_poly.pdbx_strand_id
1 'polypeptide(L)'
;EFLCAVDEKGLSDALDTKDYELIDNFSEKYLFWLKNYYYTGGMPAVVESFRLNHDYAEVRHIQSDIVRQYEGDFGKHIDKHSLPRIRQVWDSIPMQLAKENKKFFFGKIKKGARSSDYEIAIQWLQDCGLIYKVSRVNEPHMPLKAYKSMNVYKLFMLDVGLLGALSELEAETILDGNDMFVEFKGALTEQYVLQQLISDTRYTPYYFGTDKSTFEQDFLIQKGKDIVPIEVKAEANIKSQSLKAYCEKSVSYTHLRAHET
;
A
#
# COMPACT_ATOMS: atom_id res chain seq x y z
N GLU A 1 -9.06 14.46 -1.96
CA GLU A 1 -10.32 14.13 -1.24
C GLU A 1 -10.15 14.31 0.27
N PHE A 2 -9.20 13.62 0.95
CA PHE A 2 -9.00 13.73 2.40
C PHE A 2 -8.74 15.19 2.86
N LEU A 3 -7.82 15.91 2.18
CA LEU A 3 -7.55 17.32 2.48
C LEU A 3 -8.81 18.19 2.36
N CYS A 4 -9.64 17.94 1.35
CA CYS A 4 -10.92 18.64 1.22
C CYS A 4 -11.88 18.31 2.38
N ALA A 5 -11.89 17.04 2.84
CA ALA A 5 -12.74 16.62 3.94
C ALA A 5 -12.36 17.27 5.29
N VAL A 6 -11.06 17.55 5.49
CA VAL A 6 -10.55 18.23 6.70
C VAL A 6 -10.39 19.75 6.52
N ASP A 7 -11.15 20.34 5.60
CA ASP A 7 -11.22 21.77 5.32
C ASP A 7 -9.91 22.42 4.82
N GLU A 8 -8.98 21.60 4.28
CA GLU A 8 -7.71 22.02 3.70
C GLU A 8 -7.75 22.09 2.16
N LYS A 9 -8.81 22.71 1.64
CA LYS A 9 -9.03 22.81 0.20
C LYS A 9 -7.87 23.50 -0.55
N GLY A 10 -7.26 24.54 0.05
CA GLY A 10 -6.13 25.23 -0.58
C GLY A 10 -4.93 24.33 -0.81
N LEU A 11 -4.64 23.41 0.12
CA LEU A 11 -3.60 22.41 -0.06
C LEU A 11 -3.97 21.38 -1.14
N SER A 12 -5.25 20.97 -1.20
CA SER A 12 -5.74 20.07 -2.25
C SER A 12 -5.60 20.71 -3.63
N ASP A 13 -6.04 21.95 -3.78
CA ASP A 13 -5.97 22.70 -5.04
C ASP A 13 -4.51 22.86 -5.52
N ALA A 14 -3.56 23.07 -4.60
CA ALA A 14 -2.14 23.15 -4.96
C ALA A 14 -1.56 21.83 -5.48
N LEU A 15 -2.00 20.68 -4.93
CA LEU A 15 -1.62 19.37 -5.46
C LEU A 15 -2.21 19.14 -6.86
N ASP A 16 -3.48 19.49 -7.06
CA ASP A 16 -4.17 19.32 -8.34
C ASP A 16 -3.57 20.19 -9.45
N THR A 17 -3.19 21.43 -9.10
CA THR A 17 -2.53 22.37 -10.03
C THR A 17 -1.03 22.16 -10.15
N LYS A 18 -0.44 21.29 -9.32
CA LYS A 18 1.02 21.03 -9.24
C LYS A 18 1.82 22.30 -8.96
N ASP A 19 1.31 23.12 -8.03
CA ASP A 19 2.01 24.30 -7.55
C ASP A 19 3.11 23.89 -6.58
N TYR A 20 4.27 23.51 -7.16
CA TYR A 20 5.40 22.99 -6.38
C TYR A 20 5.97 24.02 -5.40
N GLU A 21 5.94 25.32 -5.72
CA GLU A 21 6.40 26.36 -4.81
C GLU A 21 5.52 26.45 -3.55
N LEU A 22 4.21 26.40 -3.72
CA LEU A 22 3.28 26.37 -2.60
C LEU A 22 3.40 25.06 -1.81
N ILE A 23 3.57 23.93 -2.49
CA ILE A 23 3.76 22.62 -1.84
C ILE A 23 5.02 22.63 -0.96
N ASP A 24 6.14 23.16 -1.46
CA ASP A 24 7.39 23.24 -0.70
C ASP A 24 7.26 24.19 0.51
N ASN A 25 6.63 25.34 0.33
CA ASN A 25 6.40 26.31 1.38
C ASN A 25 5.52 25.76 2.53
N PHE A 26 4.63 24.82 2.24
CA PHE A 26 3.75 24.18 3.22
C PHE A 26 4.10 22.70 3.46
N SER A 27 5.33 22.29 3.18
CA SER A 27 5.78 20.90 3.29
C SER A 27 5.52 20.27 4.66
N GLU A 28 5.76 21.01 5.77
CA GLU A 28 5.47 20.52 7.13
C GLU A 28 3.97 20.27 7.33
N LYS A 29 3.11 21.13 6.77
CA LYS A 29 1.66 20.97 6.86
C LYS A 29 1.18 19.76 6.02
N TYR A 30 1.76 19.54 4.86
CA TYR A 30 1.49 18.34 4.07
C TYR A 30 1.94 17.06 4.81
N LEU A 31 3.11 17.08 5.44
CA LEU A 31 3.59 15.94 6.23
C LEU A 31 2.70 15.67 7.45
N PHE A 32 2.23 16.71 8.11
CA PHE A 32 1.26 16.58 9.20
C PHE A 32 -0.01 15.88 8.72
N TRP A 33 -0.63 16.33 7.63
CA TRP A 33 -1.84 15.73 7.09
C TRP A 33 -1.61 14.33 6.50
N LEU A 34 -0.44 14.06 5.93
CA LEU A 34 -0.08 12.73 5.45
C LEU A 34 0.01 11.73 6.61
N LYS A 35 0.61 12.09 7.73
CA LYS A 35 0.64 11.25 8.93
C LYS A 35 -0.77 11.00 9.48
N ASN A 36 -1.60 12.04 9.52
CA ASN A 36 -3.01 11.90 9.90
C ASN A 36 -3.76 10.94 8.97
N TYR A 37 -3.53 11.04 7.66
CA TYR A 37 -4.11 10.12 6.70
C TYR A 37 -3.61 8.68 6.88
N TYR A 38 -2.33 8.47 7.20
CA TYR A 38 -1.82 7.14 7.51
C TYR A 38 -2.54 6.49 8.69
N TYR A 39 -2.92 7.29 9.68
CA TYR A 39 -3.68 6.81 10.82
C TYR A 39 -5.18 6.63 10.50
N THR A 40 -5.79 7.64 9.91
CA THR A 40 -7.24 7.72 9.65
C THR A 40 -7.65 6.84 8.47
N GLY A 41 -6.85 6.81 7.42
CA GLY A 41 -7.23 6.19 6.15
C GLY A 41 -8.27 7.00 5.39
N GLY A 42 -8.88 6.35 4.39
CA GLY A 42 -9.90 6.92 3.50
C GLY A 42 -11.31 6.38 3.72
N MET A 43 -11.56 5.59 4.76
CA MET A 43 -12.90 5.07 5.03
C MET A 43 -13.85 6.20 5.44
N PRO A 44 -15.00 6.41 4.71
CA PRO A 44 -15.84 7.60 4.90
C PRO A 44 -16.29 7.85 6.35
N ALA A 45 -16.74 6.79 7.05
CA ALA A 45 -17.18 6.92 8.44
C ALA A 45 -16.04 7.34 9.39
N VAL A 46 -14.81 6.87 9.11
CA VAL A 46 -13.61 7.22 9.90
C VAL A 46 -13.20 8.67 9.63
N VAL A 47 -13.16 9.08 8.37
CA VAL A 47 -12.81 10.46 7.97
C VAL A 47 -13.81 11.45 8.54
N GLU A 48 -15.11 11.13 8.51
CA GLU A 48 -16.17 11.99 9.05
C GLU A 48 -16.03 12.17 10.58
N SER A 49 -15.81 11.08 11.33
CA SER A 49 -15.58 11.15 12.77
C SER A 49 -14.33 11.97 13.11
N PHE A 50 -13.22 11.73 12.39
CA PHE A 50 -12.00 12.49 12.58
C PHE A 50 -12.18 13.99 12.29
N ARG A 51 -12.87 14.34 11.20
CA ARG A 51 -13.17 15.72 10.83
C ARG A 51 -13.96 16.46 11.92
N LEU A 52 -14.90 15.79 12.56
CA LEU A 52 -15.78 16.39 13.56
C LEU A 52 -15.12 16.54 14.94
N ASN A 53 -14.39 15.52 15.36
CA ASN A 53 -13.98 15.36 16.75
C ASN A 53 -12.47 15.46 16.96
N HIS A 54 -11.65 15.22 15.93
CA HIS A 54 -10.19 15.09 16.03
C HIS A 54 -9.74 14.09 17.12
N ASP A 55 -10.57 13.06 17.39
CA ASP A 55 -10.33 12.05 18.42
C ASP A 55 -9.77 10.77 17.79
N TYR A 56 -8.49 10.53 18.02
CA TYR A 56 -7.80 9.34 17.48
C TYR A 56 -8.30 8.04 18.12
N ALA A 57 -8.75 8.05 19.38
CA ALA A 57 -9.28 6.85 20.02
C ALA A 57 -10.62 6.45 19.39
N GLU A 58 -11.48 7.42 19.12
CA GLU A 58 -12.75 7.18 18.41
C GLU A 58 -12.50 6.69 16.97
N VAL A 59 -11.56 7.31 16.26
CA VAL A 59 -11.12 6.85 14.93
C VAL A 59 -10.72 5.37 14.95
N ARG A 60 -9.86 4.96 15.90
CA ARG A 60 -9.42 3.58 16.05
C ARG A 60 -10.58 2.65 16.40
N HIS A 61 -11.50 3.10 17.23
CA HIS A 61 -12.71 2.32 17.56
C HIS A 61 -13.56 2.02 16.32
N ILE A 62 -13.85 3.04 15.50
CA ILE A 62 -14.61 2.87 14.25
C ILE A 62 -13.89 1.95 13.27
N GLN A 63 -12.57 2.12 13.09
CA GLN A 63 -11.77 1.24 12.22
C GLN A 63 -11.82 -0.21 12.69
N SER A 64 -11.68 -0.44 14.00
CA SER A 64 -11.76 -1.78 14.60
C SER A 64 -13.14 -2.40 14.43
N ASP A 65 -14.20 -1.60 14.49
CA ASP A 65 -15.56 -2.06 14.21
C ASP A 65 -15.74 -2.45 12.74
N ILE A 66 -15.18 -1.69 11.81
CA ILE A 66 -15.21 -2.01 10.37
C ILE A 66 -14.47 -3.34 10.12
N VAL A 67 -13.27 -3.51 10.68
CA VAL A 67 -12.50 -4.76 10.56
C VAL A 67 -13.32 -5.95 11.11
N ARG A 68 -13.89 -5.82 12.30
CA ARG A 68 -14.75 -6.86 12.90
C ARG A 68 -15.98 -7.18 12.07
N GLN A 69 -16.60 -6.17 11.45
CA GLN A 69 -17.75 -6.39 10.55
C GLN A 69 -17.35 -7.19 9.33
N TYR A 70 -16.22 -6.87 8.67
CA TYR A 70 -15.72 -7.66 7.55
C TYR A 70 -15.43 -9.12 7.97
N GLU A 71 -14.76 -9.32 9.09
CA GLU A 71 -14.49 -10.67 9.62
C GLU A 71 -15.76 -11.46 9.96
N GLY A 72 -16.79 -10.77 10.46
CA GLY A 72 -18.13 -11.34 10.70
C GLY A 72 -18.84 -11.74 9.41
N ASP A 73 -18.62 -10.98 8.34
CA ASP A 73 -19.23 -11.22 7.03
C ASP A 73 -18.56 -12.37 6.26
N PHE A 74 -17.28 -12.67 6.54
CA PHE A 74 -16.59 -13.81 5.89
C PHE A 74 -17.39 -15.11 6.01
N GLY A 75 -18.05 -15.35 7.16
CA GLY A 75 -18.82 -16.58 7.38
C GLY A 75 -20.19 -16.62 6.73
N LYS A 76 -20.71 -15.50 6.23
CA LYS A 76 -22.07 -15.44 5.65
C LYS A 76 -22.14 -15.96 4.22
N HIS A 77 -21.04 -15.84 3.48
CA HIS A 77 -21.01 -16.05 2.02
C HIS A 77 -20.06 -17.17 1.57
N ILE A 78 -19.44 -17.86 2.51
CA ILE A 78 -18.41 -18.87 2.23
C ILE A 78 -18.70 -20.18 2.95
N ASP A 79 -18.26 -21.26 2.32
CA ASP A 79 -18.30 -22.59 2.95
C ASP A 79 -17.41 -22.66 4.20
N LYS A 80 -17.81 -23.53 5.14
CA LYS A 80 -17.12 -23.67 6.44
C LYS A 80 -15.65 -24.14 6.32
N HIS A 81 -15.25 -24.74 5.19
CA HIS A 81 -13.89 -25.25 4.98
C HIS A 81 -12.95 -24.13 4.50
N SER A 82 -13.44 -23.15 3.75
CA SER A 82 -12.66 -22.03 3.23
C SER A 82 -12.52 -20.88 4.23
N LEU A 83 -13.48 -20.72 5.16
CA LEU A 83 -13.48 -19.64 6.15
C LEU A 83 -12.18 -19.54 6.98
N PRO A 84 -11.63 -20.63 7.54
CA PRO A 84 -10.38 -20.53 8.32
C PRO A 84 -9.20 -20.04 7.48
N ARG A 85 -9.17 -20.39 6.19
CA ARG A 85 -8.09 -19.95 5.27
C ARG A 85 -8.18 -18.47 4.94
N ILE A 86 -9.40 -17.95 4.79
CA ILE A 86 -9.63 -16.51 4.56
C ILE A 86 -9.14 -15.71 5.76
N ARG A 87 -9.53 -16.11 6.99
CA ARG A 87 -9.05 -15.47 8.21
C ARG A 87 -7.53 -15.52 8.30
N GLN A 88 -6.94 -16.68 8.06
CA GLN A 88 -5.48 -16.84 8.08
C GLN A 88 -4.76 -15.93 7.07
N VAL A 89 -5.30 -15.76 5.86
CA VAL A 89 -4.73 -14.81 4.88
C VAL A 89 -4.87 -13.39 5.41
N TRP A 90 -6.07 -13.00 5.82
CA TRP A 90 -6.39 -11.67 6.34
C TRP A 90 -5.48 -11.29 7.50
N ASP A 91 -5.43 -12.09 8.55
CA ASP A 91 -4.63 -11.84 9.75
C ASP A 91 -3.11 -11.82 9.45
N SER A 92 -2.68 -12.48 8.38
CA SER A 92 -1.27 -12.53 8.03
C SER A 92 -0.75 -11.28 7.31
N ILE A 93 -1.62 -10.42 6.76
CA ILE A 93 -1.22 -9.28 5.92
C ILE A 93 -0.24 -8.34 6.65
N PRO A 94 -0.50 -7.86 7.89
CA PRO A 94 0.45 -7.00 8.60
C PRO A 94 1.84 -7.62 8.73
N MET A 95 1.89 -8.89 9.15
CA MET A 95 3.14 -9.62 9.30
C MET A 95 3.87 -9.84 7.97
N GLN A 96 3.16 -9.97 6.85
CA GLN A 96 3.77 -10.11 5.52
C GLN A 96 4.35 -8.78 5.04
N LEU A 97 3.64 -7.68 5.28
CA LEU A 97 4.07 -6.33 4.88
C LEU A 97 5.19 -5.77 5.76
N ALA A 98 5.29 -6.19 7.03
CA ALA A 98 6.35 -5.76 7.96
C ALA A 98 7.75 -6.27 7.58
N LYS A 99 7.91 -7.13 6.59
CA LYS A 99 9.22 -7.64 6.16
C LYS A 99 9.89 -6.71 5.17
N GLU A 100 11.21 -6.76 5.12
CA GLU A 100 12.01 -6.09 4.09
C GLU A 100 11.54 -6.48 2.68
N ASN A 101 11.38 -7.78 2.44
CA ASN A 101 10.76 -8.30 1.22
C ASN A 101 9.29 -8.62 1.49
N LYS A 102 8.39 -7.76 1.08
CA LYS A 102 6.92 -7.84 1.29
C LYS A 102 6.23 -8.91 0.45
N LYS A 103 6.98 -9.80 -0.18
CA LYS A 103 6.47 -10.97 -0.90
C LYS A 103 5.65 -11.87 0.02
N PHE A 104 4.49 -12.31 -0.44
CA PHE A 104 3.60 -13.17 0.33
C PHE A 104 4.15 -14.59 0.43
N PHE A 105 4.34 -15.08 1.67
CA PHE A 105 4.87 -16.40 1.97
C PHE A 105 3.86 -17.26 2.72
N PHE A 106 3.37 -18.30 2.09
CA PHE A 106 2.41 -19.24 2.68
C PHE A 106 2.97 -19.94 3.93
N GLY A 107 4.26 -20.24 3.95
CA GLY A 107 4.94 -20.85 5.10
C GLY A 107 4.92 -19.99 6.39
N LYS A 108 4.62 -18.70 6.27
CA LYS A 108 4.41 -17.81 7.43
C LYS A 108 3.01 -17.92 8.01
N ILE A 109 2.02 -18.30 7.21
CA ILE A 109 0.68 -18.61 7.70
C ILE A 109 0.71 -19.92 8.50
N LYS A 110 1.27 -20.97 7.89
CA LYS A 110 1.39 -22.30 8.49
C LYS A 110 2.55 -23.05 7.87
N LYS A 111 3.35 -23.73 8.71
CA LYS A 111 4.44 -24.60 8.23
C LYS A 111 3.91 -25.65 7.23
N GLY A 112 4.50 -25.67 6.05
CA GLY A 112 4.11 -26.59 4.96
C GLY A 112 2.89 -26.14 4.14
N ALA A 113 2.35 -24.93 4.36
CA ALA A 113 1.26 -24.37 3.57
C ALA A 113 1.69 -24.18 2.10
N ARG A 114 0.78 -24.51 1.20
CA ARG A 114 0.99 -24.38 -0.27
C ARG A 114 0.08 -23.31 -0.85
N SER A 115 0.49 -22.73 -1.95
CA SER A 115 -0.31 -21.76 -2.72
C SER A 115 -1.74 -22.27 -3.00
N SER A 116 -1.84 -23.51 -3.49
CA SER A 116 -3.11 -24.16 -3.81
C SER A 116 -4.11 -24.21 -2.65
N ASP A 117 -3.63 -24.18 -1.40
CA ASP A 117 -4.50 -24.26 -0.23
C ASP A 117 -5.23 -22.94 0.05
N TYR A 118 -4.70 -21.81 -0.47
CA TYR A 118 -5.15 -20.46 -0.16
C TYR A 118 -5.63 -19.66 -1.39
N GLU A 119 -5.52 -20.20 -2.60
CA GLU A 119 -5.91 -19.50 -3.83
C GLU A 119 -7.35 -19.00 -3.80
N ILE A 120 -8.30 -19.87 -3.40
CA ILE A 120 -9.71 -19.51 -3.28
C ILE A 120 -9.91 -18.41 -2.23
N ALA A 121 -9.22 -18.49 -1.09
CA ALA A 121 -9.30 -17.50 -0.04
C ALA A 121 -8.79 -16.11 -0.48
N ILE A 122 -7.64 -16.08 -1.17
CA ILE A 122 -7.07 -14.85 -1.71
C ILE A 122 -7.97 -14.28 -2.81
N GLN A 123 -8.46 -15.12 -3.72
CA GLN A 123 -9.37 -14.67 -4.79
C GLN A 123 -10.64 -14.07 -4.21
N TRP A 124 -11.23 -14.72 -3.21
CA TRP A 124 -12.42 -14.23 -2.56
C TRP A 124 -12.21 -12.86 -1.90
N LEU A 125 -11.13 -12.68 -1.13
CA LEU A 125 -10.79 -11.40 -0.52
C LEU A 125 -10.58 -10.29 -1.57
N GLN A 126 -10.00 -10.64 -2.74
CA GLN A 126 -9.86 -9.71 -3.87
C GLN A 126 -11.21 -9.35 -4.50
N ASP A 127 -12.08 -10.34 -4.74
CA ASP A 127 -13.39 -10.14 -5.35
C ASP A 127 -14.32 -9.31 -4.46
N CYS A 128 -14.15 -9.40 -3.13
CA CYS A 128 -14.80 -8.53 -2.17
C CYS A 128 -14.18 -7.13 -2.07
N GLY A 129 -13.07 -6.86 -2.76
CA GLY A 129 -12.37 -5.57 -2.70
C GLY A 129 -11.64 -5.30 -1.37
N LEU A 130 -11.41 -6.33 -0.56
CA LEU A 130 -10.81 -6.18 0.76
C LEU A 130 -9.28 -6.17 0.72
N ILE A 131 -8.71 -6.75 -0.32
CA ILE A 131 -7.26 -6.77 -0.55
C ILE A 131 -6.91 -6.48 -2.00
N TYR A 132 -5.71 -5.98 -2.21
CA TYR A 132 -5.09 -5.82 -3.52
C TYR A 132 -3.92 -6.79 -3.68
N LYS A 133 -3.90 -7.51 -4.80
CA LYS A 133 -2.81 -8.42 -5.17
C LYS A 133 -1.93 -7.76 -6.23
N VAL A 134 -0.71 -7.41 -5.86
CA VAL A 134 0.30 -6.84 -6.75
C VAL A 134 1.25 -7.96 -7.18
N SER A 135 1.15 -8.37 -8.45
CA SER A 135 1.96 -9.47 -8.98
C SER A 135 3.37 -9.02 -9.34
N ARG A 136 4.34 -9.90 -9.11
CA ARG A 136 5.70 -9.70 -9.63
C ARG A 136 5.71 -9.86 -11.15
N VAL A 137 6.49 -9.02 -11.84
CA VAL A 137 6.90 -9.30 -13.22
C VAL A 137 8.31 -9.86 -13.22
N ASN A 138 8.53 -10.89 -14.03
CA ASN A 138 9.84 -11.56 -14.10
C ASN A 138 10.81 -10.78 -15.00
N GLU A 139 10.27 -10.15 -16.02
CA GLU A 139 10.99 -9.33 -16.97
C GLU A 139 10.15 -8.08 -17.27
N PRO A 140 10.74 -6.86 -17.17
CA PRO A 140 9.99 -5.63 -17.38
C PRO A 140 9.82 -5.33 -18.87
N HIS A 141 9.09 -6.19 -19.57
CA HIS A 141 8.73 -6.03 -20.98
C HIS A 141 7.24 -5.77 -21.16
N MET A 142 6.87 -5.18 -22.28
CA MET A 142 5.49 -4.92 -22.63
C MET A 142 4.86 -6.07 -23.43
N PRO A 143 3.59 -6.38 -23.14
CA PRO A 143 2.76 -5.83 -22.06
C PRO A 143 3.12 -6.47 -20.70
N LEU A 144 3.21 -5.68 -19.62
CA LEU A 144 3.57 -6.17 -18.28
C LEU A 144 2.73 -7.37 -17.83
N LYS A 145 1.45 -7.37 -18.21
CA LYS A 145 0.51 -8.45 -17.89
C LYS A 145 0.97 -9.83 -18.40
N ALA A 146 1.68 -9.87 -19.54
CA ALA A 146 2.16 -11.12 -20.12
C ALA A 146 3.35 -11.73 -19.35
N TYR A 147 4.09 -10.90 -18.63
CA TYR A 147 5.30 -11.29 -17.89
C TYR A 147 5.07 -11.40 -16.37
N LYS A 148 3.80 -11.30 -15.93
CA LYS A 148 3.46 -11.44 -14.51
C LYS A 148 3.69 -12.87 -14.02
N SER A 149 4.25 -13.00 -12.82
CA SER A 149 4.28 -14.25 -12.08
C SER A 149 2.89 -14.60 -11.56
N MET A 150 2.49 -15.85 -11.68
CA MET A 150 1.22 -16.35 -11.13
C MET A 150 1.35 -16.60 -9.61
N ASN A 151 2.55 -16.97 -9.15
CA ASN A 151 2.77 -17.48 -7.79
C ASN A 151 3.53 -16.54 -6.89
N VAL A 152 4.00 -15.39 -7.41
CA VAL A 152 4.79 -14.44 -6.64
C VAL A 152 4.13 -13.08 -6.68
N TYR A 153 3.71 -12.61 -5.51
CA TYR A 153 2.94 -11.36 -5.36
C TYR A 153 3.08 -10.81 -3.95
N LYS A 154 2.70 -9.54 -3.78
CA LYS A 154 2.45 -8.88 -2.51
C LYS A 154 0.94 -8.77 -2.31
N LEU A 155 0.46 -8.83 -1.06
CA LEU A 155 -0.93 -8.55 -0.70
C LEU A 155 -0.96 -7.29 0.16
N PHE A 156 -1.85 -6.39 -0.19
CA PHE A 156 -2.09 -5.13 0.52
C PHE A 156 -3.55 -5.06 0.95
N MET A 157 -3.84 -4.28 1.99
CA MET A 157 -5.20 -4.00 2.42
C MET A 157 -5.90 -3.02 1.47
N LEU A 158 -7.22 -2.91 1.59
CA LEU A 158 -7.98 -1.91 0.85
C LEU A 158 -7.67 -0.48 1.33
N ASP A 159 -7.29 -0.32 2.59
CA ASP A 159 -7.11 0.99 3.22
C ASP A 159 -5.96 1.00 4.23
N VAL A 160 -5.18 2.10 4.25
CA VAL A 160 -4.02 2.26 5.12
C VAL A 160 -4.40 2.40 6.60
N GLY A 161 -5.51 3.06 6.91
CA GLY A 161 -6.02 3.18 8.28
C GLY A 161 -6.49 1.84 8.84
N LEU A 162 -7.17 1.03 8.02
CA LEU A 162 -7.57 -0.33 8.40
C LEU A 162 -6.36 -1.25 8.56
N LEU A 163 -5.30 -1.09 7.75
CA LEU A 163 -4.04 -1.81 7.98
C LEU A 163 -3.44 -1.44 9.35
N GLY A 164 -3.46 -0.15 9.71
CA GLY A 164 -3.05 0.32 11.03
C GLY A 164 -3.88 -0.30 12.16
N ALA A 165 -5.21 -0.38 11.99
CA ALA A 165 -6.11 -0.98 12.97
C ALA A 165 -5.86 -2.49 13.13
N LEU A 166 -5.75 -3.22 12.02
CA LEU A 166 -5.43 -4.66 12.03
C LEU A 166 -4.04 -4.96 12.60
N SER A 167 -3.14 -3.97 12.57
CA SER A 167 -1.79 -4.04 13.13
C SER A 167 -1.69 -3.55 14.58
N GLU A 168 -2.82 -3.16 15.20
CA GLU A 168 -2.88 -2.62 16.57
C GLU A 168 -1.97 -1.39 16.78
N LEU A 169 -1.80 -0.56 15.73
CA LEU A 169 -0.95 0.64 15.82
C LEU A 169 -1.66 1.78 16.54
N GLU A 170 -1.00 2.33 17.53
CA GLU A 170 -1.47 3.52 18.25
C GLU A 170 -1.15 4.81 17.48
N ALA A 171 -1.93 5.87 17.75
CA ALA A 171 -1.78 7.17 17.08
C ALA A 171 -0.39 7.77 17.29
N GLU A 172 0.11 7.74 18.53
CA GLU A 172 1.42 8.27 18.90
C GLU A 172 2.55 7.64 18.07
N THR A 173 2.46 6.33 17.80
CA THR A 173 3.46 5.62 16.99
C THR A 173 3.56 6.17 15.57
N ILE A 174 2.44 6.52 14.96
CA ILE A 174 2.39 7.04 13.57
C ILE A 174 2.70 8.54 13.53
N LEU A 175 2.14 9.31 14.47
CA LEU A 175 2.23 10.77 14.47
C LEU A 175 3.62 11.26 14.90
N ASP A 176 4.14 10.72 15.99
CA ASP A 176 5.43 11.13 16.55
C ASP A 176 6.59 10.35 15.90
N GLY A 177 6.36 9.08 15.60
CA GLY A 177 7.36 8.15 15.09
C GLY A 177 8.33 7.71 16.20
N ASN A 178 8.93 6.55 16.05
CA ASN A 178 10.08 6.11 16.84
C ASN A 178 10.97 5.18 16.01
N ASP A 179 12.18 4.90 16.47
CA ASP A 179 13.16 4.08 15.76
C ASP A 179 12.70 2.61 15.56
N MET A 180 11.83 2.10 16.44
CA MET A 180 11.28 0.75 16.32
C MET A 180 10.16 0.64 15.27
N PHE A 181 9.61 1.76 14.83
CA PHE A 181 8.53 1.84 13.85
C PHE A 181 9.04 1.88 12.39
N VAL A 182 10.32 2.06 12.16
CA VAL A 182 10.91 2.34 10.82
C VAL A 182 10.52 1.29 9.77
N GLU A 183 10.58 0.00 10.09
CA GLU A 183 10.25 -1.06 9.13
C GLU A 183 8.77 -1.02 8.73
N PHE A 184 7.87 -0.88 9.70
CA PHE A 184 6.43 -0.84 9.41
C PHE A 184 5.99 0.48 8.77
N LYS A 185 6.71 1.57 9.02
CA LYS A 185 6.51 2.86 8.32
C LYS A 185 6.67 2.70 6.81
N GLY A 186 7.68 1.92 6.37
CA GLY A 186 7.83 1.55 4.96
C GLY A 186 6.63 0.77 4.41
N ALA A 187 6.02 -0.11 5.22
CA ALA A 187 4.82 -0.84 4.84
C ALA A 187 3.60 0.08 4.65
N LEU A 188 3.38 1.01 5.58
CA LEU A 188 2.30 2.00 5.48
C LEU A 188 2.50 2.92 4.27
N THR A 189 3.74 3.34 3.99
CA THR A 189 4.04 4.21 2.86
C THR A 189 3.78 3.50 1.52
N GLU A 190 4.20 2.24 1.37
CA GLU A 190 3.87 1.45 0.16
C GLU A 190 2.36 1.19 0.03
N GLN A 191 1.68 0.88 1.14
CA GLN A 191 0.22 0.74 1.18
C GLN A 191 -0.46 2.01 0.70
N TYR A 192 -0.05 3.17 1.18
CA TYR A 192 -0.57 4.47 0.77
C TYR A 192 -0.33 4.74 -0.73
N VAL A 193 0.90 4.54 -1.21
CA VAL A 193 1.23 4.76 -2.63
C VAL A 193 0.41 3.83 -3.53
N LEU A 194 0.25 2.56 -3.16
CA LEU A 194 -0.60 1.64 -3.89
C LEU A 194 -2.06 2.13 -3.94
N GLN A 195 -2.58 2.58 -2.80
CA GLN A 195 -3.95 3.09 -2.69
C GLN A 195 -4.16 4.29 -3.64
N GLN A 196 -3.20 5.24 -3.68
CA GLN A 196 -3.25 6.35 -4.63
C GLN A 196 -3.15 5.86 -6.09
N LEU A 197 -2.27 4.91 -6.40
CA LEU A 197 -2.17 4.38 -7.76
C LEU A 197 -3.47 3.73 -8.25
N ILE A 198 -4.22 3.09 -7.35
CA ILE A 198 -5.49 2.43 -7.69
C ILE A 198 -6.64 3.43 -7.79
N SER A 199 -6.70 4.42 -6.87
CA SER A 199 -7.78 5.41 -6.85
C SER A 199 -7.65 6.45 -7.95
N ASP A 200 -6.43 6.95 -8.19
CA ASP A 200 -6.21 8.11 -9.06
C ASP A 200 -5.82 7.72 -10.48
N THR A 201 -5.52 6.45 -10.73
CA THR A 201 -5.10 6.00 -12.05
C THR A 201 -5.87 4.78 -12.54
N ARG A 202 -5.88 4.58 -13.85
CA ARG A 202 -6.43 3.37 -14.51
C ARG A 202 -5.38 2.28 -14.72
N TYR A 203 -4.17 2.46 -14.21
CA TYR A 203 -3.06 1.53 -14.45
C TYR A 203 -3.07 0.41 -13.42
N THR A 204 -2.78 -0.81 -13.86
CA THR A 204 -2.58 -1.95 -12.96
C THR A 204 -1.17 -1.90 -12.41
N PRO A 205 -0.98 -1.81 -11.08
CA PRO A 205 0.34 -1.89 -10.47
C PRO A 205 0.89 -3.31 -10.50
N TYR A 206 2.17 -3.43 -10.82
CA TYR A 206 3.01 -4.61 -10.66
C TYR A 206 4.21 -4.25 -9.81
N TYR A 207 5.06 -5.20 -9.46
CA TYR A 207 6.38 -4.92 -8.92
C TYR A 207 7.45 -5.75 -9.66
N PHE A 208 8.71 -5.33 -9.58
CA PHE A 208 9.81 -6.06 -10.19
C PHE A 208 10.80 -6.51 -9.15
N GLY A 209 11.26 -7.74 -9.26
CA GLY A 209 12.29 -8.31 -8.41
C GLY A 209 12.77 -9.64 -8.98
N THR A 210 13.96 -10.05 -8.62
CA THR A 210 14.52 -11.34 -9.05
C THR A 210 14.85 -12.21 -7.85
N ASP A 211 14.75 -13.53 -8.01
CA ASP A 211 15.09 -14.46 -6.93
C ASP A 211 16.61 -14.51 -6.64
N LYS A 212 17.43 -13.92 -7.53
CA LYS A 212 18.90 -13.94 -7.46
C LYS A 212 19.54 -12.66 -6.92
N SER A 213 18.77 -11.60 -6.72
CA SER A 213 19.28 -10.32 -6.25
C SER A 213 18.38 -9.71 -5.17
N THR A 214 18.97 -8.91 -4.29
CA THR A 214 18.26 -8.08 -3.33
C THR A 214 17.57 -6.86 -3.98
N PHE A 215 17.72 -6.73 -5.30
CA PHE A 215 17.14 -5.64 -6.07
C PHE A 215 15.65 -5.86 -6.28
N GLU A 216 14.84 -4.97 -5.78
CA GLU A 216 13.39 -4.93 -5.96
C GLU A 216 12.96 -3.50 -6.29
N GLN A 217 12.02 -3.35 -7.24
CA GLN A 217 11.36 -2.09 -7.55
C GLN A 217 9.94 -2.17 -6.99
N ASP A 218 9.56 -1.23 -6.12
CA ASP A 218 8.32 -1.30 -5.34
C ASP A 218 7.08 -1.40 -6.22
N PHE A 219 6.98 -0.54 -7.25
CA PHE A 219 5.92 -0.65 -8.24
C PHE A 219 6.41 -0.42 -9.66
N LEU A 220 5.69 -1.04 -10.60
CA LEU A 220 5.78 -0.78 -12.04
C LEU A 220 4.38 -0.55 -12.58
N ILE A 221 4.21 0.47 -13.40
CA ILE A 221 2.99 0.68 -14.19
C ILE A 221 3.31 0.77 -15.67
N GLN A 222 2.39 0.32 -16.52
CA GLN A 222 2.50 0.50 -17.96
C GLN A 222 1.67 1.72 -18.37
N LYS A 223 2.35 2.77 -18.88
CA LYS A 223 1.72 4.00 -19.36
C LYS A 223 2.01 4.19 -20.84
N GLY A 224 1.04 3.84 -21.69
CA GLY A 224 1.21 3.88 -23.14
C GLY A 224 2.33 2.94 -23.60
N LYS A 225 3.41 3.50 -24.14
CA LYS A 225 4.59 2.76 -24.62
C LYS A 225 5.69 2.62 -23.57
N ASP A 226 5.47 3.15 -22.37
CA ASP A 226 6.51 3.22 -21.35
C ASP A 226 6.17 2.32 -20.16
N ILE A 227 7.19 1.76 -19.53
CA ILE A 227 7.11 1.14 -18.21
C ILE A 227 7.71 2.11 -17.22
N VAL A 228 6.88 2.58 -16.30
CA VAL A 228 7.28 3.57 -15.29
C VAL A 228 7.59 2.85 -13.98
N PRO A 229 8.85 2.82 -13.54
CA PRO A 229 9.21 2.32 -12.23
C PRO A 229 8.89 3.38 -11.16
N ILE A 230 8.38 2.91 -10.02
CA ILE A 230 8.06 3.74 -8.86
C ILE A 230 8.77 3.14 -7.66
N GLU A 231 9.66 3.92 -7.08
CA GLU A 231 10.34 3.59 -5.83
C GLU A 231 9.73 4.40 -4.69
N VAL A 232 9.42 3.74 -3.60
CA VAL A 232 8.78 4.34 -2.43
C VAL A 232 9.79 4.49 -1.31
N LYS A 233 9.90 5.70 -0.75
CA LYS A 233 10.76 5.99 0.40
C LYS A 233 9.94 6.61 1.52
N ALA A 234 10.07 6.05 2.71
CA ALA A 234 9.40 6.54 3.90
C ALA A 234 10.09 7.74 4.57
N GLU A 235 11.27 8.13 4.07
CA GLU A 235 12.13 9.18 4.60
C GLU A 235 12.65 10.09 3.48
N ALA A 236 13.22 11.24 3.88
CA ALA A 236 13.78 12.24 2.97
C ALA A 236 15.02 11.77 2.15
N ASN A 237 15.49 10.54 2.36
CA ASN A 237 16.61 10.01 1.59
C ASN A 237 16.16 9.54 0.20
N ILE A 238 16.25 10.43 -0.77
CA ILE A 238 15.90 10.22 -2.18
C ILE A 238 16.91 9.39 -2.97
N LYS A 239 18.05 8.98 -2.37
CA LYS A 239 19.04 8.13 -3.06
C LYS A 239 18.52 6.70 -3.16
N SER A 240 17.90 6.37 -4.29
CA SER A 240 17.44 5.02 -4.59
C SER A 240 18.47 4.25 -5.41
N GLN A 241 19.15 3.30 -4.77
CA GLN A 241 20.04 2.36 -5.47
C GLN A 241 19.24 1.41 -6.37
N SER A 242 18.02 1.03 -5.94
CA SER A 242 17.13 0.16 -6.70
C SER A 242 16.66 0.80 -8.00
N LEU A 243 16.18 2.05 -7.95
CA LEU A 243 15.75 2.77 -9.14
C LEU A 243 16.91 2.98 -10.12
N LYS A 244 18.10 3.33 -9.61
CA LYS A 244 19.31 3.50 -10.41
C LYS A 244 19.72 2.18 -11.09
N ALA A 245 19.77 1.09 -10.36
CA ALA A 245 20.09 -0.23 -10.90
C ALA A 245 19.03 -0.74 -11.89
N TYR A 246 17.74 -0.40 -11.68
CA TYR A 246 16.69 -0.67 -12.65
C TYR A 246 16.94 0.06 -13.97
N CYS A 247 17.21 1.37 -13.92
CA CYS A 247 17.48 2.18 -15.10
C CYS A 247 18.73 1.70 -15.86
N GLU A 248 19.78 1.29 -15.16
CA GLU A 248 21.01 0.76 -15.76
C GLU A 248 20.81 -0.58 -16.49
N LYS A 249 19.98 -1.47 -15.93
CA LYS A 249 19.66 -2.77 -16.53
C LYS A 249 18.65 -2.71 -17.67
N SER A 250 17.81 -1.69 -17.67
CA SER A 250 16.70 -1.54 -18.60
C SER A 250 17.06 -0.51 -19.68
N VAL A 251 18.01 -0.84 -20.55
CA VAL A 251 18.61 0.02 -21.59
C VAL A 251 17.60 0.62 -22.61
N SER A 252 16.30 0.46 -22.41
CA SER A 252 15.25 0.87 -23.35
C SER A 252 14.20 1.84 -22.79
N TYR A 253 14.42 2.46 -21.63
CA TYR A 253 13.38 3.28 -21.02
C TYR A 253 13.72 4.76 -21.02
N THR A 254 12.79 5.55 -21.55
CA THR A 254 12.81 7.01 -21.53
C THR A 254 12.92 7.49 -20.09
N HIS A 255 14.04 8.13 -19.78
CA HIS A 255 14.29 8.70 -18.47
C HIS A 255 13.27 9.80 -18.18
N LEU A 256 12.39 9.58 -17.20
CA LEU A 256 11.86 10.68 -16.42
C LEU A 256 13.00 11.17 -15.52
N ARG A 257 13.78 12.14 -16.00
CA ARG A 257 14.61 12.95 -15.13
C ARG A 257 13.67 13.69 -14.21
N ALA A 258 13.68 13.36 -12.92
CA ALA A 258 13.31 14.33 -11.92
C ALA A 258 14.27 15.50 -12.11
N HIS A 259 13.76 16.67 -12.47
CA HIS A 259 14.56 17.87 -12.53
C HIS A 259 15.09 18.12 -11.12
N GLU A 260 16.41 17.97 -10.98
CA GLU A 260 17.16 18.62 -9.93
C GLU A 260 17.02 20.13 -10.13
N THR A 261 16.34 20.79 -9.24
CA THR A 261 16.54 22.20 -8.89
C THR A 261 16.36 22.34 -7.41
#